data_055a6ccd324d44136cfbf8fcd42e22c6
#
_entry.id   055a6ccd324d44136cfbf8fcd42e22c6
#
_cell.length_a   1.000
_cell.length_b   1.000
_cell.length_c   1.000
_cell.angle_alpha   90.00
_cell.angle_beta   90.00
_cell.angle_gamma   90.00
#
_symmetry.space_group_name_H-M   'P 1'
#
loop_
_entity.id
_entity.type
_entity.pdbx_description
1 polymer ?
#
loop_
_entity_poly.entity_id
_entity_poly.type
_entity_poly.pdbx_seq_one_letter_code
_entity_poly.pdbx_strand_id
1 'polypeptide(L)'
;MAADIKGMKTWSKLAKHKRRPSEYEIVTTNLQTRNRHREQAYELSPAPDLAMNEWYRKYVFDSPLQHEDWEAFRDPDQLVYRVYTRTQDVQESYIDGLLDDHSDIEHDAGLHADWLYVLEHLYTPRRYLQSALQMGAAYLLQIVPASTLTAAAGFQEGDEFRWLSRIAYRTRELQQTHPERGFAAKEREHWEQGKALQGLRELLEKTLATYDWGEAFVALNLVAK
;
A
#
# COMPACT_ATOMS: atom_id res chain seq x y z
N MET A 1 -18.71 -2.30 -37.49
CA MET A 1 -18.69 -0.85 -37.74
C MET A 1 -17.93 -0.19 -36.62
N ALA A 2 -16.72 0.31 -36.89
CA ALA A 2 -15.99 1.10 -35.90
C ALA A 2 -16.74 2.45 -35.80
N ALA A 3 -17.29 2.73 -34.62
CA ALA A 3 -17.92 4.02 -34.37
C ALA A 3 -16.86 5.12 -34.56
N ASP A 4 -17.14 6.04 -35.45
CA ASP A 4 -16.32 7.22 -35.73
C ASP A 4 -16.32 8.09 -34.45
N ILE A 5 -15.25 8.05 -33.67
CA ILE A 5 -15.09 8.81 -32.41
C ILE A 5 -14.64 10.26 -32.79
N LYS A 6 -15.13 10.78 -33.90
CA LYS A 6 -14.96 12.18 -34.27
C LYS A 6 -15.81 13.07 -33.35
N GLY A 7 -15.18 13.65 -32.35
CA GLY A 7 -15.81 14.70 -31.56
C GLY A 7 -15.66 14.65 -30.06
N MET A 8 -15.13 13.58 -29.47
CA MET A 8 -14.82 13.60 -28.06
C MET A 8 -13.52 14.38 -27.83
N LYS A 9 -13.65 15.62 -27.36
CA LYS A 9 -12.51 16.33 -26.74
C LYS A 9 -12.12 15.54 -25.52
N THR A 10 -11.16 14.61 -25.68
CA THR A 10 -10.66 13.87 -24.55
C THR A 10 -9.50 14.63 -23.95
N TRP A 11 -9.60 14.92 -22.68
CA TRP A 11 -8.55 15.48 -21.83
C TRP A 11 -7.51 14.41 -21.47
N SER A 12 -7.77 13.18 -21.88
CA SER A 12 -6.92 12.04 -21.60
C SER A 12 -5.67 12.06 -22.46
N LYS A 13 -4.53 11.73 -21.88
CA LYS A 13 -3.28 11.41 -22.61
C LYS A 13 -3.47 10.33 -23.65
N LEU A 14 -4.47 9.45 -23.49
CA LEU A 14 -4.84 8.39 -24.42
C LEU A 14 -5.37 8.93 -25.76
N ALA A 15 -5.78 10.22 -25.86
CA ALA A 15 -6.23 10.83 -27.09
C ALA A 15 -5.19 10.81 -28.22
N LYS A 16 -3.90 10.69 -27.87
CA LYS A 16 -2.79 10.59 -28.82
C LYS A 16 -2.63 9.19 -29.42
N HIS A 17 -3.21 8.17 -28.80
CA HIS A 17 -3.12 6.80 -29.28
C HIS A 17 -4.14 6.55 -30.39
N LYS A 18 -3.68 6.00 -31.52
CA LYS A 18 -4.54 5.66 -32.67
C LYS A 18 -5.27 4.31 -32.52
N ARG A 19 -5.29 3.74 -31.33
CA ARG A 19 -5.93 2.47 -31.00
C ARG A 19 -6.91 2.63 -29.86
N ARG A 20 -7.83 1.68 -29.72
CA ARG A 20 -8.72 1.61 -28.56
C ARG A 20 -7.87 1.33 -27.30
N PRO A 21 -8.00 2.15 -26.24
CA PRO A 21 -7.29 1.93 -25.00
C PRO A 21 -7.81 0.65 -24.30
N SER A 22 -6.92 0.00 -23.52
CA SER A 22 -7.29 -1.10 -22.63
C SER A 22 -8.07 -0.59 -21.42
N GLU A 23 -8.76 -1.52 -20.71
CA GLU A 23 -9.43 -1.17 -19.45
C GLU A 23 -8.43 -0.56 -18.44
N TYR A 24 -7.26 -1.14 -18.30
CA TYR A 24 -6.20 -0.61 -17.45
C TYR A 24 -5.82 0.83 -17.80
N GLU A 25 -5.57 1.12 -19.07
CA GLU A 25 -5.24 2.48 -19.52
C GLU A 25 -6.38 3.48 -19.23
N ILE A 26 -7.64 3.07 -19.39
CA ILE A 26 -8.79 3.94 -19.13
C ILE A 26 -8.86 4.33 -17.66
N VAL A 27 -8.75 3.35 -16.76
CA VAL A 27 -8.95 3.57 -15.32
C VAL A 27 -7.75 4.16 -14.61
N THR A 28 -6.52 4.01 -15.16
CA THR A 28 -5.30 4.49 -14.50
C THR A 28 -4.78 5.83 -15.01
N THR A 29 -5.03 6.18 -16.28
CA THR A 29 -4.31 7.30 -16.94
C THR A 29 -4.63 8.68 -16.38
N ASN A 30 -5.78 8.91 -15.77
CA ASN A 30 -6.20 10.25 -15.30
C ASN A 30 -6.55 10.26 -13.80
N LEU A 31 -5.93 9.41 -12.99
CA LEU A 31 -6.16 9.40 -11.55
C LEU A 31 -5.68 10.67 -10.86
N GLN A 32 -4.64 11.30 -11.40
CA GLN A 32 -4.09 12.52 -10.83
C GLN A 32 -4.39 13.72 -11.73
N THR A 33 -5.12 14.70 -11.23
CA THR A 33 -5.49 15.92 -11.98
C THR A 33 -4.27 16.76 -12.34
N ARG A 34 -3.26 16.81 -11.47
CA ARG A 34 -2.00 17.55 -11.71
C ARG A 34 -1.22 17.10 -12.94
N ASN A 35 -1.46 15.88 -13.42
CA ASN A 35 -0.79 15.35 -14.60
C ASN A 35 -1.41 15.80 -15.93
N ARG A 36 -2.56 16.44 -15.91
CA ARG A 36 -3.25 16.90 -17.13
C ARG A 36 -2.58 18.11 -17.77
N HIS A 37 -2.03 18.99 -16.95
CA HIS A 37 -1.47 20.27 -17.38
C HIS A 37 -0.08 20.46 -16.78
N ARG A 38 0.93 19.78 -17.36
CA ARG A 38 2.31 19.89 -16.90
C ARG A 38 2.90 21.31 -16.93
N GLU A 39 2.37 22.17 -17.82
CA GLU A 39 2.80 23.56 -17.96
C GLU A 39 2.12 24.52 -16.97
N GLN A 40 1.05 24.08 -16.33
CA GLN A 40 0.37 24.86 -15.29
C GLN A 40 0.63 24.26 -13.93
N ALA A 41 0.88 25.10 -12.94
CA ALA A 41 1.31 24.66 -11.62
C ALA A 41 0.36 23.64 -10.99
N TYR A 42 -0.94 23.80 -11.04
CA TYR A 42 -1.96 22.82 -10.57
C TYR A 42 -3.36 23.30 -10.94
N GLU A 43 -4.25 22.37 -11.36
CA GLU A 43 -5.65 22.71 -11.71
C GLU A 43 -6.44 23.36 -10.58
N LEU A 44 -6.17 22.95 -9.35
CA LEU A 44 -6.91 23.38 -8.16
C LEU A 44 -6.23 24.51 -7.40
N SER A 45 -5.08 24.96 -7.86
CA SER A 45 -4.27 25.92 -7.10
C SER A 45 -3.62 26.94 -8.03
N PRO A 46 -4.32 28.04 -8.33
CA PRO A 46 -3.80 29.09 -9.21
C PRO A 46 -2.58 29.82 -8.63
N ALA A 47 -2.33 29.73 -7.32
CA ALA A 47 -1.21 30.40 -6.68
C ALA A 47 -0.01 29.42 -6.49
N PRO A 48 1.12 29.67 -7.15
CA PRO A 48 2.29 28.77 -7.10
C PRO A 48 3.01 28.80 -5.71
N ASP A 49 2.75 29.78 -4.92
CA ASP A 49 3.30 30.03 -3.58
C ASP A 49 2.44 29.45 -2.43
N LEU A 50 1.38 28.75 -2.76
CA LEU A 50 0.64 28.01 -1.73
C LEU A 50 1.50 26.89 -1.15
N ALA A 51 1.46 26.73 0.16
CA ALA A 51 2.26 25.76 0.91
C ALA A 51 2.19 24.34 0.32
N MET A 52 1.01 23.92 -0.17
CA MET A 52 0.85 22.60 -0.80
C MET A 52 1.60 22.51 -2.14
N ASN A 53 1.61 23.60 -2.94
CA ASN A 53 2.34 23.63 -4.22
C ASN A 53 3.84 23.65 -4.01
N GLU A 54 4.33 24.39 -3.02
CA GLU A 54 5.72 24.37 -2.61
C GLU A 54 6.14 22.99 -2.13
N TRP A 55 5.26 22.34 -1.36
CA TRP A 55 5.47 20.98 -0.87
C TRP A 55 5.60 19.96 -2.01
N TYR A 56 4.68 19.97 -3.00
CA TYR A 56 4.75 19.10 -4.18
C TYR A 56 6.00 19.39 -5.02
N ARG A 57 6.35 20.66 -5.20
CA ARG A 57 7.56 21.01 -5.91
C ARG A 57 8.79 20.39 -5.26
N LYS A 58 8.94 20.60 -3.96
CA LYS A 58 10.10 20.14 -3.20
C LYS A 58 10.20 18.61 -3.12
N TYR A 59 9.11 17.94 -2.84
CA TYR A 59 9.13 16.51 -2.46
C TYR A 59 8.66 15.56 -3.56
N VAL A 60 8.16 16.07 -4.66
CA VAL A 60 7.74 15.25 -5.80
C VAL A 60 8.54 15.61 -7.05
N PHE A 61 8.56 16.88 -7.46
CA PHE A 61 9.20 17.28 -8.71
C PHE A 61 10.71 17.45 -8.59
N ASP A 62 11.19 17.96 -7.48
CA ASP A 62 12.62 18.14 -7.18
C ASP A 62 13.22 16.94 -6.44
N SER A 63 12.47 15.82 -6.32
CA SER A 63 12.98 14.58 -5.75
C SER A 63 14.28 14.13 -6.44
N PRO A 64 15.27 13.60 -5.70
CA PRO A 64 16.46 13.00 -6.31
C PRO A 64 16.17 11.83 -7.25
N LEU A 65 15.05 11.11 -7.04
CA LEU A 65 14.62 10.03 -7.90
C LEU A 65 13.91 10.58 -9.13
N GLN A 66 14.63 10.68 -10.24
CA GLN A 66 14.14 11.24 -11.50
C GLN A 66 14.04 10.19 -12.60
N HIS A 67 13.09 10.38 -13.49
CA HIS A 67 12.94 9.64 -14.74
C HIS A 67 12.42 10.56 -15.84
N GLU A 68 12.81 10.30 -17.09
CA GLU A 68 12.43 11.14 -18.24
C GLU A 68 10.91 11.12 -18.49
N ASP A 69 10.27 9.98 -18.27
CA ASP A 69 8.82 9.80 -18.44
C ASP A 69 8.22 8.81 -17.43
N TRP A 70 7.85 9.30 -16.24
CA TRP A 70 7.12 8.51 -15.24
C TRP A 70 5.78 7.98 -15.74
N GLU A 71 5.16 8.66 -16.69
CA GLU A 71 3.90 8.25 -17.28
C GLU A 71 4.03 7.05 -18.23
N ALA A 72 5.25 6.70 -18.62
CA ALA A 72 5.53 5.49 -19.38
C ALA A 72 5.42 4.23 -18.54
N PHE A 73 5.50 4.34 -17.21
CA PHE A 73 5.34 3.17 -16.33
C PHE A 73 4.01 2.47 -16.59
N ARG A 74 4.07 1.15 -16.64
CA ARG A 74 2.90 0.28 -16.70
C ARG A 74 3.10 -0.86 -15.70
N ASP A 75 2.06 -1.14 -14.94
CA ASP A 75 2.00 -2.36 -14.15
C ASP A 75 2.12 -3.56 -15.10
N PRO A 76 3.10 -4.47 -14.90
CA PRO A 76 3.26 -5.66 -15.75
C PRO A 76 1.99 -6.51 -15.87
N ASP A 77 1.25 -6.64 -14.77
CA ASP A 77 0.01 -7.41 -14.71
C ASP A 77 -1.22 -6.60 -15.14
N GLN A 78 -1.04 -5.30 -15.36
CA GLN A 78 -2.12 -4.37 -15.74
C GLN A 78 -3.35 -4.51 -14.84
N LEU A 79 -3.12 -4.59 -13.54
CA LEU A 79 -4.18 -4.79 -12.55
C LEU A 79 -5.18 -3.62 -12.57
N VAL A 80 -6.44 -3.98 -12.65
CA VAL A 80 -7.57 -3.08 -12.43
C VAL A 80 -8.32 -3.50 -11.18
N TYR A 81 -9.03 -2.59 -10.53
CA TYR A 81 -9.70 -2.83 -9.25
C TYR A 81 -10.56 -4.11 -9.26
N ARG A 82 -11.30 -4.35 -10.33
CA ARG A 82 -12.15 -5.54 -10.47
C ARG A 82 -11.35 -6.86 -10.47
N VAL A 83 -10.20 -6.88 -11.13
CA VAL A 83 -9.31 -8.06 -11.17
C VAL A 83 -8.63 -8.24 -9.83
N TYR A 84 -8.11 -7.15 -9.27
CA TYR A 84 -7.49 -7.13 -7.95
C TYR A 84 -8.43 -7.70 -6.88
N THR A 85 -9.65 -7.16 -6.73
CA THR A 85 -10.60 -7.63 -5.72
C THR A 85 -10.96 -9.09 -5.86
N ARG A 86 -11.17 -9.58 -7.12
CA ARG A 86 -11.44 -11.00 -7.37
C ARG A 86 -10.27 -11.89 -6.97
N THR A 87 -9.05 -11.49 -7.33
CA THR A 87 -7.84 -12.27 -6.97
C THR A 87 -7.69 -12.35 -5.46
N GLN A 88 -7.94 -11.25 -4.78
CA GLN A 88 -7.86 -11.20 -3.32
C GLN A 88 -8.96 -12.04 -2.65
N ASP A 89 -10.18 -12.01 -3.15
CA ASP A 89 -11.29 -12.83 -2.65
C ASP A 89 -10.96 -14.33 -2.71
N VAL A 90 -10.36 -14.78 -3.82
CA VAL A 90 -9.92 -16.18 -3.95
C VAL A 90 -8.82 -16.53 -2.94
N GLN A 91 -7.84 -15.62 -2.75
CA GLN A 91 -6.75 -15.85 -1.80
C GLN A 91 -7.26 -15.84 -0.35
N GLU A 92 -8.14 -14.89 0.00
CA GLU A 92 -8.74 -14.83 1.33
C GLU A 92 -9.56 -16.08 1.64
N SER A 93 -10.40 -16.53 0.69
CA SER A 93 -11.19 -17.75 0.85
C SER A 93 -10.31 -19.00 1.05
N TYR A 94 -9.17 -19.06 0.35
CA TYR A 94 -8.22 -20.16 0.53
C TYR A 94 -7.58 -20.13 1.94
N ILE A 95 -7.17 -18.97 2.41
CA ILE A 95 -6.58 -18.80 3.76
C ILE A 95 -7.61 -19.12 4.84
N ASP A 96 -8.88 -18.66 4.67
CA ASP A 96 -9.95 -18.97 5.60
C ASP A 96 -10.17 -20.48 5.71
N GLY A 97 -10.23 -21.20 4.57
CA GLY A 97 -10.35 -22.65 4.58
C GLY A 97 -9.20 -23.36 5.30
N LEU A 98 -7.95 -22.89 5.13
CA LEU A 98 -6.81 -23.45 5.88
C LEU A 98 -6.91 -23.18 7.39
N LEU A 99 -7.38 -22.01 7.80
CA LEU A 99 -7.54 -21.66 9.22
C LEU A 99 -8.69 -22.46 9.85
N ASP A 100 -9.79 -22.66 9.13
CA ASP A 100 -10.91 -23.46 9.57
C ASP A 100 -10.50 -24.93 9.79
N ASP A 101 -9.77 -25.53 8.84
CA ASP A 101 -9.23 -26.90 8.96
C ASP A 101 -8.33 -27.04 10.21
N HIS A 102 -7.51 -26.06 10.50
CA HIS A 102 -6.66 -26.07 11.71
C HIS A 102 -7.45 -25.83 13.00
N SER A 103 -8.50 -25.02 12.94
CA SER A 103 -9.39 -24.78 14.08
C SER A 103 -10.16 -26.04 14.46
N ASP A 104 -10.67 -26.78 13.46
CA ASP A 104 -11.43 -28.02 13.65
C ASP A 104 -10.63 -29.12 14.40
N ILE A 105 -9.32 -29.13 14.24
CA ILE A 105 -8.42 -30.07 14.95
C ILE A 105 -7.83 -29.49 16.24
N GLU A 106 -8.30 -28.33 16.69
CA GLU A 106 -7.79 -27.64 17.89
C GLU A 106 -6.26 -27.45 17.87
N HIS A 107 -5.69 -27.19 16.69
CA HIS A 107 -4.24 -27.07 16.47
C HIS A 107 -3.57 -26.11 17.45
N ASP A 108 -4.19 -24.98 17.74
CA ASP A 108 -3.60 -23.95 18.58
C ASP A 108 -3.44 -24.38 20.03
N ALA A 109 -4.34 -25.20 20.55
CA ALA A 109 -4.24 -25.74 21.90
C ALA A 109 -3.00 -26.64 22.10
N GLY A 110 -2.53 -27.25 20.99
CA GLY A 110 -1.34 -28.13 20.98
C GLY A 110 -0.01 -27.39 20.71
N LEU A 111 0.03 -26.08 20.56
CA LEU A 111 1.24 -25.34 20.26
C LEU A 111 2.27 -25.42 21.37
N HIS A 112 3.54 -25.69 21.01
CA HIS A 112 4.64 -25.70 21.96
C HIS A 112 4.91 -24.30 22.54
N ALA A 113 5.34 -24.23 23.80
CA ALA A 113 5.56 -22.96 24.52
C ALA A 113 6.55 -22.01 23.81
N ASP A 114 7.58 -22.55 23.15
CA ASP A 114 8.55 -21.74 22.39
C ASP A 114 7.90 -21.10 21.16
N TRP A 115 6.97 -21.82 20.51
CA TRP A 115 6.24 -21.28 19.37
C TRP A 115 5.24 -20.21 19.81
N LEU A 116 4.55 -20.43 20.93
CA LEU A 116 3.70 -19.40 21.54
C LEU A 116 4.51 -18.16 21.91
N TYR A 117 5.74 -18.31 22.39
CA TYR A 117 6.64 -17.19 22.65
C TYR A 117 6.94 -16.40 21.38
N VAL A 118 7.26 -17.06 20.28
CA VAL A 118 7.50 -16.39 18.96
C VAL A 118 6.26 -15.65 18.50
N LEU A 119 5.07 -16.27 18.60
CA LEU A 119 3.82 -15.64 18.21
C LEU A 119 3.51 -14.40 19.05
N GLU A 120 3.70 -14.46 20.36
CA GLU A 120 3.43 -13.37 21.30
C GLU A 120 4.41 -12.20 21.13
N HIS A 121 5.71 -12.47 20.92
CA HIS A 121 6.74 -11.44 20.94
C HIS A 121 7.13 -10.90 19.58
N LEU A 122 6.88 -11.64 18.49
CA LEU A 122 7.27 -11.25 17.15
C LEU A 122 6.09 -11.15 16.17
N TYR A 123 5.17 -12.12 16.19
CA TYR A 123 4.10 -12.16 15.21
C TYR A 123 2.97 -11.16 15.50
N THR A 124 2.38 -11.18 16.70
CA THR A 124 1.25 -10.30 17.02
C THR A 124 1.64 -8.83 17.12
N PRO A 125 2.85 -8.43 17.61
CA PRO A 125 3.30 -7.05 17.54
C PRO A 125 3.54 -6.54 16.11
N ARG A 126 3.68 -7.44 15.14
CA ARG A 126 3.83 -7.09 13.72
C ARG A 126 2.68 -6.23 13.17
N ARG A 127 1.53 -6.18 13.85
CA ARG A 127 0.44 -5.26 13.46
C ARG A 127 0.89 -3.79 13.40
N TYR A 128 1.86 -3.38 14.21
CA TYR A 128 2.41 -2.03 14.19
C TYR A 128 3.27 -1.78 12.94
N LEU A 129 4.04 -2.79 12.52
CA LEU A 129 4.73 -2.79 11.24
C LEU A 129 3.72 -2.61 10.09
N GLN A 130 2.69 -3.46 10.03
CA GLN A 130 1.69 -3.41 8.97
C GLN A 130 0.94 -2.06 8.92
N SER A 131 0.63 -1.49 10.09
CA SER A 131 0.02 -0.16 10.17
C SER A 131 0.95 0.93 9.60
N ALA A 132 2.25 0.87 9.89
CA ALA A 132 3.22 1.81 9.33
C ALA A 132 3.39 1.65 7.80
N LEU A 133 3.43 0.39 7.32
CA LEU A 133 3.51 0.10 5.88
C LEU A 133 2.26 0.60 5.14
N GLN A 134 1.07 0.42 5.72
CA GLN A 134 -0.18 0.93 5.18
C GLN A 134 -0.17 2.47 5.10
N MET A 135 0.23 3.16 6.18
CA MET A 135 0.34 4.63 6.17
C MET A 135 1.34 5.12 5.11
N GLY A 136 2.46 4.43 4.96
CA GLY A 136 3.45 4.72 3.92
C GLY A 136 2.90 4.52 2.51
N ALA A 137 2.15 3.45 2.27
CA ALA A 137 1.50 3.19 0.99
C ALA A 137 0.42 4.25 0.68
N ALA A 138 -0.39 4.66 1.67
CA ALA A 138 -1.36 5.75 1.55
C ALA A 138 -0.67 7.09 1.22
N TYR A 139 0.49 7.35 1.80
CA TYR A 139 1.29 8.52 1.45
C TYR A 139 1.76 8.49 0.00
N LEU A 140 2.36 7.37 -0.42
CA LEU A 140 2.79 7.18 -1.81
C LEU A 140 1.64 7.33 -2.81
N LEU A 141 0.47 6.77 -2.52
CA LEU A 141 -0.72 6.90 -3.35
C LEU A 141 -1.04 8.36 -3.70
N GLN A 142 -0.81 9.27 -2.75
CA GLN A 142 -1.10 10.69 -2.94
C GLN A 142 -0.01 11.45 -3.71
N ILE A 143 1.26 11.05 -3.56
CA ILE A 143 2.39 11.89 -3.98
C ILE A 143 3.20 11.35 -5.16
N VAL A 144 3.09 10.08 -5.52
CA VAL A 144 3.85 9.52 -6.65
C VAL A 144 3.61 10.31 -7.94
N PRO A 145 4.62 10.44 -8.83
CA PRO A 145 4.59 11.36 -9.95
C PRO A 145 3.66 10.97 -11.10
N ALA A 146 3.15 9.74 -11.14
CA ALA A 146 2.32 9.25 -12.25
C ALA A 146 1.06 8.54 -11.78
N SER A 147 -0.03 8.67 -12.55
CA SER A 147 -1.32 8.04 -12.28
C SER A 147 -1.23 6.51 -12.22
N THR A 148 -0.39 5.90 -13.03
CA THR A 148 -0.16 4.44 -13.03
C THR A 148 0.53 3.97 -11.76
N LEU A 149 1.45 4.77 -11.22
CA LEU A 149 2.06 4.50 -9.90
C LEU A 149 1.05 4.71 -8.76
N THR A 150 0.14 5.69 -8.88
CA THR A 150 -0.96 5.87 -7.93
C THR A 150 -1.83 4.61 -7.84
N ALA A 151 -2.18 3.99 -8.96
CA ALA A 151 -2.97 2.76 -8.97
C ALA A 151 -2.23 1.61 -8.26
N ALA A 152 -0.93 1.43 -8.52
CA ALA A 152 -0.11 0.41 -7.88
C ALA A 152 0.00 0.63 -6.35
N ALA A 153 0.25 1.88 -5.92
CA ALA A 153 0.31 2.22 -4.50
C ALA A 153 -1.04 2.00 -3.79
N GLY A 154 -2.17 2.23 -4.48
CA GLY A 154 -3.50 1.96 -3.94
C GLY A 154 -3.77 0.48 -3.72
N PHE A 155 -3.32 -0.39 -4.62
CA PHE A 155 -3.42 -1.84 -4.41
C PHE A 155 -2.48 -2.31 -3.30
N GLN A 156 -1.28 -1.75 -3.23
CA GLN A 156 -0.37 -2.01 -2.11
C GLN A 156 -0.99 -1.63 -0.76
N GLU A 157 -1.63 -0.47 -0.66
CA GLU A 157 -2.33 -0.05 0.56
C GLU A 157 -3.43 -1.07 0.95
N GLY A 158 -4.20 -1.54 -0.02
CA GLY A 158 -5.20 -2.60 0.18
C GLY A 158 -4.58 -3.91 0.70
N ASP A 159 -3.40 -4.29 0.20
CA ASP A 159 -2.67 -5.47 0.66
C ASP A 159 -2.24 -5.33 2.12
N GLU A 160 -1.70 -4.18 2.51
CA GLU A 160 -1.29 -3.92 3.89
C GLU A 160 -2.49 -3.93 4.86
N PHE A 161 -3.66 -3.42 4.45
CA PHE A 161 -4.89 -3.50 5.25
C PHE A 161 -5.35 -4.93 5.48
N ARG A 162 -5.27 -5.79 4.45
CA ARG A 162 -5.61 -7.20 4.62
C ARG A 162 -4.67 -7.90 5.59
N TRP A 163 -3.36 -7.69 5.44
CA TRP A 163 -2.38 -8.22 6.38
C TRP A 163 -2.63 -7.76 7.80
N LEU A 164 -2.91 -6.48 8.01
CA LEU A 164 -3.24 -5.93 9.32
C LEU A 164 -4.48 -6.61 9.91
N SER A 165 -5.53 -6.79 9.11
CA SER A 165 -6.77 -7.46 9.53
C SER A 165 -6.52 -8.92 9.89
N ARG A 166 -5.73 -9.64 9.11
CA ARG A 166 -5.36 -11.04 9.38
C ARG A 166 -4.57 -11.20 10.69
N ILE A 167 -3.60 -10.32 10.93
CA ILE A 167 -2.85 -10.33 12.20
C ILE A 167 -3.78 -10.06 13.38
N ALA A 168 -4.69 -9.09 13.26
CA ALA A 168 -5.64 -8.77 14.32
C ALA A 168 -6.59 -9.94 14.62
N TYR A 169 -7.13 -10.59 13.57
CA TYR A 169 -7.99 -11.75 13.69
C TYR A 169 -7.24 -12.91 14.38
N ARG A 170 -6.05 -13.24 13.87
CA ARG A 170 -5.21 -14.31 14.42
C ARG A 170 -4.79 -14.04 15.87
N THR A 171 -4.51 -12.80 16.23
CA THR A 171 -4.22 -12.40 17.61
C THR A 171 -5.42 -12.69 18.53
N ARG A 172 -6.64 -12.48 18.05
CA ARG A 172 -7.85 -12.76 18.83
C ARG A 172 -8.08 -14.26 19.04
N GLU A 173 -7.83 -15.10 18.04
CA GLU A 173 -7.89 -16.56 18.16
C GLU A 173 -6.90 -17.06 19.21
N LEU A 174 -5.63 -16.62 19.10
CA LEU A 174 -4.58 -16.97 20.08
C LEU A 174 -4.94 -16.52 21.50
N GLN A 175 -5.55 -15.34 21.65
CA GLN A 175 -6.03 -14.87 22.96
C GLN A 175 -7.13 -15.76 23.53
N GLN A 176 -8.03 -16.25 22.70
CA GLN A 176 -9.11 -17.13 23.15
C GLN A 176 -8.60 -18.49 23.58
N THR A 177 -7.64 -19.04 22.84
CA THR A 177 -7.05 -20.36 23.12
C THR A 177 -6.08 -20.33 24.29
N HIS A 178 -5.32 -19.21 24.46
CA HIS A 178 -4.29 -19.03 25.49
C HIS A 178 -4.55 -17.76 26.31
N PRO A 179 -5.63 -17.69 27.10
CA PRO A 179 -6.02 -16.48 27.83
C PRO A 179 -5.02 -16.09 28.94
N GLU A 180 -4.16 -17.03 29.38
CA GLU A 180 -3.10 -16.79 30.36
C GLU A 180 -1.89 -16.04 29.76
N ARG A 181 -1.81 -15.93 28.43
CA ARG A 181 -0.75 -15.23 27.72
C ARG A 181 -1.07 -13.74 27.52
N GLY A 182 -0.12 -13.00 26.96
CA GLY A 182 -0.26 -11.56 26.71
C GLY A 182 -0.92 -11.18 25.40
N PHE A 183 -1.45 -12.13 24.61
CA PHE A 183 -2.10 -11.85 23.33
C PHE A 183 -3.24 -10.84 23.45
N ALA A 184 -3.31 -9.89 22.53
CA ALA A 184 -4.21 -8.74 22.46
C ALA A 184 -4.06 -7.71 23.60
N ALA A 185 -3.12 -7.90 24.52
CA ALA A 185 -2.90 -6.99 25.66
C ALA A 185 -1.48 -6.41 25.70
N LYS A 186 -0.45 -7.18 25.30
CA LYS A 186 0.94 -6.81 25.43
C LYS A 186 1.68 -6.49 24.13
N GLU A 187 1.03 -6.54 22.97
CA GLU A 187 1.68 -6.27 21.69
C GLU A 187 2.35 -4.89 21.64
N ARG A 188 1.72 -3.88 22.26
CA ARG A 188 2.29 -2.55 22.33
C ARG A 188 3.57 -2.52 23.14
N GLU A 189 3.59 -3.19 24.29
CA GLU A 189 4.77 -3.32 25.14
C GLU A 189 5.90 -4.03 24.39
N HIS A 190 5.59 -5.16 23.73
CA HIS A 190 6.57 -5.90 22.94
C HIS A 190 7.11 -5.06 21.77
N TRP A 191 6.25 -4.29 21.09
CA TRP A 191 6.67 -3.38 20.03
C TRP A 191 7.58 -2.26 20.53
N GLU A 192 7.22 -1.62 21.65
CA GLU A 192 7.92 -0.45 22.17
C GLU A 192 9.21 -0.82 22.93
N GLN A 193 9.28 -2.00 23.54
CA GLN A 193 10.35 -2.39 24.45
C GLN A 193 11.10 -3.66 24.04
N GLY A 194 10.56 -4.46 23.15
CA GLY A 194 11.16 -5.71 22.69
C GLY A 194 12.44 -5.45 21.91
N LYS A 195 13.59 -5.92 22.43
CA LYS A 195 14.92 -5.66 21.81
C LYS A 195 15.01 -6.10 20.35
N ALA A 196 14.34 -7.19 19.98
CA ALA A 196 14.34 -7.73 18.62
C ALA A 196 13.65 -6.80 17.62
N LEU A 197 12.74 -5.93 18.06
CA LEU A 197 11.92 -5.09 17.20
C LEU A 197 12.43 -3.64 17.09
N GLN A 198 13.39 -3.21 17.93
CA GLN A 198 13.78 -1.81 18.00
C GLN A 198 14.44 -1.28 16.72
N GLY A 199 15.26 -2.08 16.03
CA GLY A 199 15.85 -1.68 14.75
C GLY A 199 14.77 -1.49 13.66
N LEU A 200 13.80 -2.41 13.60
CA LEU A 200 12.66 -2.30 12.68
C LEU A 200 11.79 -1.09 13.01
N ARG A 201 11.50 -0.86 14.29
CA ARG A 201 10.74 0.29 14.76
C ARG A 201 11.42 1.60 14.37
N GLU A 202 12.73 1.73 14.62
CA GLU A 202 13.50 2.93 14.23
C GLU A 202 13.42 3.19 12.72
N LEU A 203 13.57 2.14 11.90
CA LEU A 203 13.43 2.23 10.45
C LEU A 203 12.06 2.78 10.05
N LEU A 204 10.98 2.22 10.62
CA LEU A 204 9.62 2.63 10.27
C LEU A 204 9.29 4.04 10.74
N GLU A 205 9.71 4.44 11.94
CA GLU A 205 9.51 5.79 12.45
C GLU A 205 10.24 6.82 11.56
N LYS A 206 11.44 6.50 11.08
CA LYS A 206 12.16 7.32 10.09
C LYS A 206 11.44 7.36 8.74
N THR A 207 10.96 6.21 8.26
CA THR A 207 10.22 6.12 6.99
C THR A 207 8.95 6.97 7.02
N LEU A 208 8.19 6.95 8.11
CA LEU A 208 6.98 7.75 8.27
C LEU A 208 7.27 9.27 8.35
N ALA A 209 8.49 9.67 8.70
CA ALA A 209 8.94 11.06 8.71
C ALA A 209 9.60 11.49 7.38
N THR A 210 9.64 10.63 6.38
CA THR A 210 10.26 10.89 5.07
C THR A 210 9.23 11.50 4.12
N TYR A 211 9.48 12.73 3.66
CA TYR A 211 8.54 13.47 2.80
C TYR A 211 8.85 13.34 1.30
N ASP A 212 10.10 13.11 0.92
CA ASP A 212 10.45 12.88 -0.49
C ASP A 212 9.84 11.55 -0.98
N TRP A 213 9.12 11.61 -2.10
CA TRP A 213 8.41 10.43 -2.60
C TRP A 213 9.35 9.29 -2.97
N GLY A 214 10.50 9.61 -3.57
CA GLY A 214 11.47 8.60 -3.99
C GLY A 214 12.15 7.94 -2.81
N GLU A 215 12.54 8.72 -1.81
CA GLU A 215 13.10 8.22 -0.56
C GLU A 215 12.07 7.38 0.20
N ALA A 216 10.82 7.86 0.32
CA ALA A 216 9.73 7.11 0.94
C ALA A 216 9.46 5.79 0.22
N PHE A 217 9.47 5.80 -1.12
CA PHE A 217 9.29 4.58 -1.92
C PHE A 217 10.39 3.55 -1.67
N VAL A 218 11.66 3.98 -1.67
CA VAL A 218 12.81 3.10 -1.42
C VAL A 218 12.76 2.56 0.00
N ALA A 219 12.55 3.43 1.00
CA ALA A 219 12.46 3.03 2.40
C ALA A 219 11.36 2.00 2.64
N LEU A 220 10.17 2.24 2.08
CA LEU A 220 9.01 1.37 2.25
C LEU A 220 9.14 0.03 1.51
N ASN A 221 9.57 0.06 0.25
CA ASN A 221 9.46 -1.11 -0.64
C ASN A 221 10.75 -1.92 -0.81
N LEU A 222 11.91 -1.33 -0.53
CA LEU A 222 13.19 -2.01 -0.69
C LEU A 222 13.92 -2.27 0.64
N VAL A 223 13.62 -1.48 1.67
CA VAL A 223 14.33 -1.60 2.96
C VAL A 223 13.43 -2.23 4.02
N ALA A 224 12.15 -1.83 4.13
CA ALA A 224 11.24 -2.32 5.17
C ALA A 224 10.55 -3.65 4.78
N LYS A 225 10.44 -3.98 3.51
CA LYS A 225 9.92 -5.24 2.96
C LYS A 225 11.03 -6.16 2.52
#